data_a00ad52a1f76c8ff7bf2707f7d1f321d
#
_entry.id   a00ad52a1f76c8ff7bf2707f7d1f321d
#
_cell.length_a   1.000
_cell.length_b   1.000
_cell.length_c   1.000
_cell.angle_alpha   90.00
_cell.angle_beta   90.00
_cell.angle_gamma   90.00
#
_symmetry.space_group_name_H-M   'P 1'
#
loop_
_entity.id
_entity.type
_entity.pdbx_description
1 polymer ?
#
loop_
_entity_poly.entity_id
_entity_poly.type
_entity_poly.pdbx_seq_one_letter_code
_entity_poly.pdbx_strand_id
1 'polypeptide(L)' 'MKDLIILGAGGMGRQLYFLASCCEGYGRGFIIKGFLDDNPSALDDFEGYPPIIGSIESYEIQPQDVFAIS' A
#
# COMPACT_ATOMS: atom_id res chain seq x y z
N MET A 1 15.42 3.05 -4.58
CA MET A 1 14.04 3.53 -4.30
C MET A 1 13.33 2.56 -3.38
N LYS A 2 12.60 3.05 -2.42
CA LYS A 2 11.86 2.21 -1.49
C LYS A 2 10.49 1.84 -2.07
N ASP A 3 10.00 0.66 -1.70
CA ASP A 3 8.64 0.21 -2.05
C ASP A 3 7.76 0.35 -0.83
N LEU A 4 6.86 1.33 -0.84
CA LEU A 4 5.93 1.53 0.26
C LEU A 4 4.75 0.57 0.14
N ILE A 5 4.49 -0.14 1.21
CA ILE A 5 3.36 -1.06 1.31
C ILE A 5 2.47 -0.59 2.45
N ILE A 6 1.18 -0.43 2.17
CA ILE A 6 0.23 0.05 3.16
C ILE A 6 -0.49 -1.16 3.77
N LEU A 7 -0.45 -1.27 5.09
CA LEU A 7 -1.12 -2.36 5.80
C LEU A 7 -2.58 -1.98 6.02
N GLY A 8 -3.48 -2.70 5.36
CA GLY A 8 -4.91 -2.46 5.40
C GLY A 8 -5.39 -1.60 4.24
N ALA A 9 -6.40 -2.09 3.53
CA ALA A 9 -6.98 -1.41 2.37
C ALA A 9 -8.37 -0.83 2.67
N GLY A 10 -8.71 -0.65 3.94
CA GLY A 10 -9.93 0.01 4.36
C GLY A 10 -9.86 1.52 4.19
N GLY A 11 -10.83 2.25 4.76
CA GLY A 11 -10.90 3.70 4.61
C GLY A 11 -9.63 4.42 5.04
N MET A 12 -9.03 4.01 6.16
CA MET A 12 -7.78 4.62 6.63
C MET A 12 -6.62 4.32 5.69
N GLY A 13 -6.55 3.09 5.16
CA GLY A 13 -5.49 2.73 4.22
C GLY A 13 -5.60 3.50 2.91
N ARG A 14 -6.80 3.68 2.40
CA ARG A 14 -7.02 4.46 1.19
C ARG A 14 -6.67 5.93 1.40
N GLN A 15 -6.99 6.48 2.57
CA GLN A 15 -6.61 7.85 2.91
C GLN A 15 -5.09 7.98 3.00
N LEU A 16 -4.42 7.01 3.60
CA LEU A 16 -2.97 6.99 3.70
C LEU A 16 -2.32 6.93 2.32
N TYR A 17 -2.87 6.14 1.40
CA TYR A 17 -2.40 6.12 0.02
C TYR A 17 -2.47 7.52 -0.61
N PHE A 18 -3.60 8.20 -0.43
CA PHE A 18 -3.76 9.56 -0.97
C PHE A 18 -2.70 10.50 -0.42
N LEU A 19 -2.50 10.49 0.89
CA LEU A 19 -1.52 11.36 1.54
C LEU A 19 -0.09 11.04 1.06
N ALA A 20 0.25 9.77 0.96
CA ALA A 20 1.58 9.36 0.51
C ALA A 20 1.84 9.76 -0.94
N SER A 21 0.82 9.69 -1.80
CA SER A 21 0.97 10.05 -3.21
C SER A 21 1.15 11.56 -3.41
N CYS A 22 0.81 12.36 -2.38
CA CYS A 22 1.01 13.81 -2.41
C CYS A 22 2.38 14.23 -1.84
N CYS A 23 3.16 13.30 -1.30
CA CYS A 23 4.46 13.63 -0.73
C CYS A 23 5.50 13.88 -1.83
N GLU A 24 6.44 14.80 -1.57
CA GLU A 24 7.49 15.12 -2.53
C GLU A 24 8.37 13.94 -2.90
N GLY A 25 8.55 12.98 -1.96
CA GLY A 25 9.35 11.79 -2.20
C GLY A 25 8.70 10.76 -3.13
N TYR A 26 7.40 10.89 -3.40
CA TYR A 26 6.69 9.93 -4.24
C TYR A 26 7.24 9.94 -5.66
N GLY A 27 7.66 8.78 -6.13
CA GLY A 27 8.29 8.64 -7.45
C GLY A 27 9.78 8.99 -7.48
N ARG A 28 10.34 9.49 -6.37
CA ARG A 28 11.75 9.84 -6.26
C ARG A 28 12.49 9.00 -5.24
N GLY A 29 11.99 8.97 -4.00
CA GLY A 29 12.57 8.18 -2.92
C GLY A 29 11.80 6.90 -2.66
N PHE A 30 10.53 6.87 -3.03
CA PHE A 30 9.68 5.69 -2.87
C PHE A 30 8.59 5.65 -3.94
N ILE A 31 8.07 4.46 -4.15
CA ILE A 31 6.83 4.24 -4.89
C ILE A 31 5.86 3.49 -3.99
N ILE A 32 4.58 3.53 -4.30
CA ILE A 32 3.58 2.77 -3.55
C ILE A 32 3.36 1.45 -4.27
N LYS A 33 3.86 0.38 -3.67
CA LYS A 33 3.82 -0.95 -4.27
C LYS A 33 2.41 -1.55 -4.23
N GLY A 34 1.71 -1.33 -3.12
CA GLY A 34 0.36 -1.87 -2.96
C GLY A 34 -0.07 -1.90 -1.51
N PHE A 35 -1.15 -2.64 -1.28
CA PHE A 35 -1.71 -2.87 0.05
C PHE A 35 -1.53 -4.32 0.46
N LEU A 36 -1.43 -4.57 1.75
CA LEU A 36 -1.64 -5.89 2.32
C LEU A 36 -2.95 -5.88 3.09
N ASP A 37 -3.81 -6.83 2.79
CA ASP A 37 -5.10 -6.96 3.47
C ASP A 37 -5.53 -8.42 3.43
N ASP A 38 -6.06 -8.91 4.54
CA ASP A 38 -6.55 -10.29 4.60
C ASP A 38 -7.79 -10.50 3.73
N ASN A 39 -8.49 -9.42 3.38
CA ASN A 39 -9.59 -9.47 2.43
C ASN A 39 -9.10 -9.07 1.04
N PRO A 40 -8.90 -10.03 0.13
CA PRO A 40 -8.41 -9.72 -1.22
C PRO A 40 -9.40 -8.91 -2.06
N SER A 41 -10.65 -8.82 -1.63
CA SER A 41 -11.70 -8.07 -2.33
C SER A 41 -11.93 -6.68 -1.74
N ALA A 42 -11.10 -6.22 -0.82
CA ALA A 42 -11.33 -4.96 -0.12
C ALA A 42 -11.40 -3.74 -1.03
N LEU A 43 -10.77 -3.78 -2.21
CA LEU A 43 -10.77 -2.68 -3.17
C LEU A 43 -11.66 -2.91 -4.39
N ASP A 44 -12.49 -3.96 -4.40
CA ASP A 44 -13.29 -4.29 -5.57
C ASP A 44 -14.25 -3.17 -5.99
N ASP A 45 -14.77 -2.41 -5.02
CA ASP A 45 -15.68 -1.30 -5.28
C ASP A 45 -14.96 0.04 -5.47
N PHE A 46 -13.64 0.03 -5.49
CA PHE A 46 -12.83 1.25 -5.56
C PHE A 46 -11.84 1.16 -6.70
N GLU A 47 -11.88 2.15 -7.59
CA GLU A 47 -10.96 2.22 -8.74
C GLU A 47 -9.83 3.20 -8.46
N GLY A 48 -8.72 3.02 -9.15
CA GLY A 48 -7.60 3.96 -9.11
C GLY A 48 -6.62 3.73 -7.98
N TYR A 49 -6.78 2.66 -7.20
CA TYR A 49 -5.84 2.32 -6.14
C TYR A 49 -4.85 1.25 -6.60
N PRO A 50 -3.64 1.24 -6.01
CA PRO A 50 -2.72 0.14 -6.27
C PRO A 50 -3.32 -1.18 -5.75
N PRO A 51 -2.83 -2.33 -6.23
CA PRO A 51 -3.45 -3.61 -5.91
C PRO A 51 -3.22 -4.06 -4.47
N ILE A 52 -4.04 -5.00 -4.02
CA ILE A 52 -3.76 -5.78 -2.83
C ILE A 52 -2.80 -6.88 -3.27
N ILE A 53 -1.57 -6.84 -2.76
CA ILE A 53 -0.50 -7.72 -3.20
C ILE A 53 -0.32 -8.96 -2.34
N GLY A 54 -1.11 -9.09 -1.29
CA GLY A 54 -1.10 -10.27 -0.44
C GLY A 54 -1.78 -10.02 0.89
N SER A 55 -1.75 -11.04 1.74
CA SER A 55 -2.22 -10.91 3.12
C SER A 55 -1.05 -10.48 4.01
N ILE A 56 -1.39 -9.91 5.17
CA ILE A 56 -0.37 -9.47 6.13
C ILE A 56 0.48 -10.67 6.60
N GLU A 57 -0.14 -11.82 6.80
CA GLU A 57 0.56 -12.99 7.31
C GLU A 57 1.47 -13.65 6.27
N SER A 58 1.07 -13.67 5.01
CA SER A 58 1.75 -14.47 3.99
C SER A 58 2.70 -13.68 3.11
N TYR A 59 2.70 -12.36 3.20
CA TYR A 59 3.56 -11.55 2.34
C TYR A 59 5.02 -11.77 2.67
N GLU A 60 5.82 -12.02 1.64
CA GLU A 60 7.25 -12.20 1.77
C GLU A 60 7.97 -10.86 1.64
N ILE A 61 8.53 -10.38 2.75
CA ILE A 61 9.15 -9.06 2.84
C ILE A 61 10.42 -9.02 1.98
N GLN A 62 10.52 -7.97 1.16
CA GLN A 62 11.69 -7.72 0.32
C GLN A 62 12.57 -6.65 0.96
N PRO A 63 13.88 -6.60 0.61
CA PRO A 63 14.81 -5.66 1.27
C PRO A 63 14.45 -4.19 1.14
N GLN A 64 13.80 -3.79 0.04
CA GLN A 64 13.45 -2.40 -0.18
C GLN A 64 12.05 -2.03 0.35
N ASP A 65 11.34 -2.98 0.95
CA ASP A 65 9.99 -2.75 1.44
C ASP A 65 9.98 -1.86 2.67
N VAL A 66 9.04 -0.92 2.70
CA VAL A 66 8.75 -0.05 3.83
C VAL A 66 7.25 -0.13 4.08
N PHE A 67 6.84 -0.22 5.33
CA PHE A 67 5.44 -0.41 5.67
C PHE A 67 4.85 0.82 6.34
N ALA A 68 3.63 1.15 5.97
CA ALA A 68 2.82 2.16 6.64
C ALA A 68 1.58 1.49 7.20
N ILE A 69 1.28 1.76 8.47
CA ILE A 69 0.15 1.14 9.17
C ILE A 69 -1.01 2.13 9.16
N SER A 70 -2.13 1.67 8.67
CA SER A 70 -3.35 2.47 8.64
C SER A 70 -4.20 2.27 9.89
#